data_938301c88fc845e1d89f72e8384d787a
#
_entry.id   938301c88fc845e1d89f72e8384d787a
#
_cell.length_a   1.000
_cell.length_b   1.000
_cell.length_c   1.000
_cell.angle_alpha   90.00
_cell.angle_beta   90.00
_cell.angle_gamma   90.00
#
_symmetry.space_group_name_H-M   'P 1'
#
loop_
_entity.id
_entity.type
_entity.pdbx_description
1 polymer ?
#
loop_
_entity_poly.entity_id
_entity_poly.type
_entity_poly.pdbx_seq_one_letter_code
_entity_poly.pdbx_strand_id
1 'polypeptide(L)'
;LFVEASRQDKPFETAEDILRHLLDGGFPSAPYFRLQISGTYLVDFHPLAFALIDLTVYHSGYLGQRHLKEEVTAIFPDSHSFLYKGNVMLFLHRREDMERFSALAEEFQLKVIVSEKIDDLFALPALYRTAREALSLMTDERFHGGRVYTVAQLRTPLLLKNLEGREDLIAQEVRTLAAHDREKGTQYCETLYYYLICCRSLQKTCEALFTHRNTVLYRIRRLQEDFDIPLDDPS
;
A
#
# COMPACT_ATOMS: atom_id res chain seq x y z
N LEU A 1 -38.23 -28.49 9.74
CA LEU A 1 -37.63 -27.26 9.21
C LEU A 1 -36.14 -27.19 9.58
N PHE A 2 -35.38 -28.29 9.35
CA PHE A 2 -33.94 -28.37 9.56
C PHE A 2 -33.29 -29.27 8.50
N VAL A 3 -33.59 -29.06 7.22
CA VAL A 3 -33.01 -29.84 6.14
C VAL A 3 -32.85 -28.92 4.92
N GLU A 4 -31.85 -28.01 4.99
CA GLU A 4 -31.35 -27.34 3.77
C GLU A 4 -30.00 -26.63 4.00
N ALA A 5 -29.12 -27.22 4.81
CA ALA A 5 -27.75 -26.75 4.96
C ALA A 5 -26.72 -27.85 4.63
N SER A 6 -27.06 -28.69 3.64
CA SER A 6 -26.12 -29.71 3.15
C SER A 6 -25.88 -29.53 1.66
N ARG A 7 -25.32 -28.38 1.27
CA ARG A 7 -24.71 -28.19 -0.03
C ARG A 7 -23.19 -28.03 0.12
N GLN A 8 -22.53 -29.21 -0.06
CA GLN A 8 -21.19 -29.33 -0.60
C GLN A 8 -20.11 -28.44 0.01
N ASP A 9 -19.82 -28.59 1.30
CA ASP A 9 -18.47 -28.38 1.79
C ASP A 9 -17.61 -29.52 1.24
N LYS A 10 -17.00 -29.30 0.03
CA LYS A 10 -15.88 -30.12 -0.36
C LYS A 10 -14.82 -29.94 0.72
N PRO A 11 -14.33 -31.02 1.35
CA PRO A 11 -13.26 -30.87 2.30
C PRO A 11 -12.09 -30.19 1.58
N PHE A 12 -11.53 -29.13 2.20
CA PHE A 12 -10.34 -28.49 1.66
C PHE A 12 -9.23 -29.53 1.58
N GLU A 13 -8.65 -29.70 0.41
CA GLU A 13 -7.61 -30.70 0.19
C GLU A 13 -6.30 -30.30 0.85
N THR A 14 -6.06 -28.96 0.95
CA THR A 14 -4.84 -28.40 1.53
C THR A 14 -5.12 -27.18 2.39
N ALA A 15 -4.20 -26.86 3.28
CA ALA A 15 -4.26 -25.62 4.05
C ALA A 15 -4.15 -24.36 3.14
N GLU A 16 -3.51 -24.48 1.99
CA GLU A 16 -3.47 -23.43 0.97
C GLU A 16 -4.88 -23.14 0.41
N ASP A 17 -5.70 -24.17 0.20
CA ASP A 17 -7.08 -24.01 -0.24
C ASP A 17 -7.94 -23.27 0.80
N ILE A 18 -7.71 -23.57 2.08
CA ILE A 18 -8.37 -22.85 3.19
C ILE A 18 -7.97 -21.36 3.16
N LEU A 19 -6.69 -21.05 3.01
CA LEU A 19 -6.21 -19.67 2.94
C LEU A 19 -6.76 -18.95 1.70
N ARG A 20 -6.84 -19.60 0.55
CA ARG A 20 -7.45 -19.06 -0.67
C ARG A 20 -8.94 -18.76 -0.47
N HIS A 21 -9.66 -19.72 0.11
CA HIS A 21 -11.08 -19.54 0.41
C HIS A 21 -11.31 -18.41 1.41
N LEU A 22 -10.43 -18.28 2.43
CA LEU A 22 -10.45 -17.15 3.36
C LEU A 22 -10.26 -15.81 2.62
N LEU A 23 -9.24 -15.71 1.79
CA LEU A 23 -8.92 -14.51 1.02
C LEU A 23 -10.04 -14.11 0.06
N ASP A 24 -10.81 -15.08 -0.46
CA ASP A 24 -12.00 -14.85 -1.29
C ASP A 24 -13.25 -14.47 -0.47
N GLY A 25 -13.13 -14.40 0.87
CA GLY A 25 -14.24 -14.06 1.76
C GLY A 25 -15.24 -15.20 1.98
N GLY A 26 -14.83 -16.45 1.71
CA GLY A 26 -15.70 -17.62 1.76
C GLY A 26 -16.12 -18.07 3.16
N PHE A 27 -15.51 -17.53 4.22
CA PHE A 27 -15.91 -17.85 5.59
C PHE A 27 -16.85 -16.79 6.19
N PRO A 28 -18.03 -17.18 6.68
CA PRO A 28 -19.04 -16.24 7.17
C PRO A 28 -18.66 -15.58 8.51
N SER A 29 -17.77 -16.21 9.29
CA SER A 29 -17.37 -15.69 10.60
C SER A 29 -16.04 -16.28 11.08
N ALA A 30 -15.37 -15.56 11.99
CA ALA A 30 -14.13 -16.03 12.62
C ALA A 30 -14.29 -17.35 13.42
N PRO A 31 -15.37 -17.57 14.19
CA PRO A 31 -15.56 -18.86 14.86
C PRO A 31 -15.69 -20.02 13.85
N TYR A 32 -16.39 -19.82 12.74
CA TYR A 32 -16.53 -20.84 11.70
C TYR A 32 -15.17 -21.13 11.04
N PHE A 33 -14.41 -20.11 10.71
CA PHE A 33 -13.04 -20.27 10.19
C PHE A 33 -12.15 -21.05 11.16
N ARG A 34 -12.15 -20.71 12.45
CA ARG A 34 -11.37 -21.42 13.47
C ARG A 34 -11.75 -22.91 13.58
N LEU A 35 -13.01 -23.23 13.40
CA LEU A 35 -13.48 -24.62 13.36
C LEU A 35 -12.91 -25.35 12.13
N GLN A 36 -12.89 -24.71 10.98
CA GLN A 36 -12.39 -25.31 9.73
C GLN A 36 -10.88 -25.56 9.75
N ILE A 37 -10.11 -24.69 10.39
CA ILE A 37 -8.65 -24.89 10.52
C ILE A 37 -8.28 -25.87 11.63
N SER A 38 -9.24 -26.27 12.50
CA SER A 38 -8.98 -27.23 13.56
C SER A 38 -8.50 -28.57 12.97
N GLY A 39 -7.34 -29.04 13.42
CA GLY A 39 -6.70 -30.24 12.85
C GLY A 39 -5.78 -30.00 11.66
N THR A 40 -5.60 -28.75 11.25
CA THR A 40 -4.56 -28.34 10.29
C THR A 40 -3.43 -27.60 10.99
N TYR A 41 -2.27 -27.46 10.33
CA TYR A 41 -1.17 -26.65 10.88
C TYR A 41 -1.51 -25.14 11.00
N LEU A 42 -2.59 -24.68 10.38
CA LEU A 42 -3.03 -23.27 10.44
C LEU A 42 -3.46 -22.84 11.84
N VAL A 43 -3.76 -23.76 12.74
CA VAL A 43 -4.04 -23.46 14.15
C VAL A 43 -2.85 -22.76 14.81
N ASP A 44 -1.63 -23.26 14.51
CA ASP A 44 -0.37 -22.74 15.06
C ASP A 44 0.37 -21.82 14.07
N PHE A 45 -0.28 -21.46 12.97
CA PHE A 45 0.29 -20.60 11.96
C PHE A 45 0.08 -19.13 12.30
N HIS A 46 1.10 -18.49 12.88
CA HIS A 46 1.09 -17.11 13.34
C HIS A 46 2.13 -16.25 12.59
N PRO A 47 1.93 -15.98 11.31
CA PRO A 47 2.85 -15.11 10.57
C PRO A 47 2.77 -13.67 11.09
N LEU A 48 3.89 -12.96 11.06
CA LEU A 48 3.98 -11.56 11.46
C LEU A 48 3.24 -10.65 10.46
N ALA A 49 3.45 -10.90 9.17
CA ALA A 49 2.90 -10.15 8.05
C ALA A 49 2.91 -11.04 6.80
N PHE A 50 2.47 -10.51 5.67
CA PHE A 50 2.74 -11.10 4.36
C PHE A 50 3.31 -10.06 3.40
N ALA A 51 4.06 -10.52 2.41
CA ALA A 51 4.46 -9.74 1.25
C ALA A 51 3.64 -10.15 0.02
N LEU A 52 3.23 -9.17 -0.78
CA LEU A 52 2.72 -9.39 -2.14
C LEU A 52 3.81 -8.97 -3.12
N ILE A 53 4.18 -9.88 -4.02
CA ILE A 53 5.12 -9.65 -5.09
C ILE A 53 4.34 -9.61 -6.39
N ASP A 54 4.40 -8.47 -7.09
CA ASP A 54 3.70 -8.29 -8.36
C ASP A 54 4.42 -9.04 -9.48
N LEU A 55 3.68 -9.93 -10.14
CA LEU A 55 4.15 -10.68 -11.29
C LEU A 55 3.64 -10.15 -12.64
N THR A 56 2.75 -9.16 -12.63
CA THR A 56 2.09 -8.67 -13.85
C THR A 56 3.07 -7.98 -14.80
N VAL A 57 4.13 -7.39 -14.25
CA VAL A 57 5.20 -6.71 -15.01
C VAL A 57 6.45 -7.58 -15.22
N TYR A 58 6.41 -8.83 -14.79
CA TYR A 58 7.55 -9.74 -14.93
C TYR A 58 7.59 -10.35 -16.33
N HIS A 59 8.38 -9.73 -17.20
CA HIS A 59 8.54 -10.12 -18.61
C HIS A 59 9.80 -10.93 -18.89
N SER A 60 10.20 -11.86 -18.04
CA SER A 60 11.25 -12.77 -18.45
C SER A 60 10.64 -13.90 -19.29
N GLY A 61 10.88 -13.87 -20.59
CA GLY A 61 10.19 -14.64 -21.62
C GLY A 61 10.23 -16.17 -21.51
N TYR A 62 10.95 -16.77 -20.57
CA TYR A 62 11.01 -18.19 -20.29
C TYR A 62 10.85 -18.55 -18.81
N LEU A 63 10.94 -17.58 -17.90
CA LEU A 63 10.82 -17.79 -16.49
C LEU A 63 9.37 -17.47 -16.07
N GLY A 64 8.51 -18.47 -16.16
CA GLY A 64 7.13 -18.33 -15.74
C GLY A 64 7.00 -18.00 -14.26
N GLN A 65 5.81 -17.56 -13.86
CA GLN A 65 5.43 -17.29 -12.46
C GLN A 65 5.85 -18.40 -11.47
N ARG A 66 5.96 -19.62 -11.99
CA ARG A 66 6.37 -20.80 -11.24
C ARG A 66 7.86 -20.75 -10.85
N HIS A 67 8.73 -20.35 -11.79
CA HIS A 67 10.16 -20.21 -11.51
C HIS A 67 10.42 -19.12 -10.49
N LEU A 68 9.78 -17.96 -10.61
CA LEU A 68 9.92 -16.91 -9.63
C LEU A 68 9.42 -17.34 -8.23
N LYS A 69 8.35 -18.14 -8.17
CA LYS A 69 7.91 -18.74 -6.90
C LYS A 69 9.00 -19.66 -6.33
N GLU A 70 9.69 -20.43 -7.17
CA GLU A 70 10.79 -21.31 -6.76
C GLU A 70 11.99 -20.49 -6.24
N GLU A 71 12.37 -19.40 -6.92
CA GLU A 71 13.42 -18.49 -6.47
C GLU A 71 13.04 -17.80 -5.14
N VAL A 72 11.83 -17.29 -5.02
CA VAL A 72 11.32 -16.71 -3.76
C VAL A 72 11.38 -17.73 -2.64
N THR A 73 10.99 -18.98 -2.91
CA THR A 73 11.03 -20.06 -1.91
C THR A 73 12.47 -20.42 -1.52
N ALA A 74 13.41 -20.37 -2.46
CA ALA A 74 14.83 -20.61 -2.18
C ALA A 74 15.44 -19.51 -1.28
N ILE A 75 15.06 -18.25 -1.50
CA ILE A 75 15.51 -17.12 -0.68
C ILE A 75 14.86 -17.12 0.72
N PHE A 76 13.59 -17.56 0.79
CA PHE A 76 12.77 -17.61 2.02
C PHE A 76 12.30 -19.03 2.35
N PRO A 77 13.21 -19.98 2.65
CA PRO A 77 12.87 -21.40 2.78
C PRO A 77 11.90 -21.72 3.94
N ASP A 78 11.94 -20.89 4.99
CA ASP A 78 11.07 -21.05 6.17
C ASP A 78 9.70 -20.36 6.00
N SER A 79 9.43 -19.77 4.83
CA SER A 79 8.24 -18.98 4.60
C SER A 79 7.24 -19.74 3.73
N HIS A 80 5.96 -19.68 4.11
CA HIS A 80 4.89 -20.24 3.30
C HIS A 80 4.54 -19.27 2.18
N SER A 81 4.62 -19.73 0.92
CA SER A 81 4.31 -18.92 -0.27
C SER A 81 3.38 -19.64 -1.22
N PHE A 82 2.47 -18.89 -1.85
CA PHE A 82 1.62 -19.40 -2.91
C PHE A 82 1.22 -18.29 -3.91
N LEU A 83 0.79 -18.71 -5.10
CA LEU A 83 0.28 -17.81 -6.12
C LEU A 83 -1.18 -17.48 -5.83
N TYR A 84 -1.51 -16.18 -5.81
CA TYR A 84 -2.89 -15.72 -5.62
C TYR A 84 -3.17 -14.48 -6.46
N LYS A 85 -4.17 -14.58 -7.35
CA LYS A 85 -4.64 -13.50 -8.25
C LYS A 85 -3.49 -12.74 -8.95
N GLY A 86 -2.53 -13.49 -9.52
CA GLY A 86 -1.43 -12.92 -10.29
C GLY A 86 -0.25 -12.41 -9.47
N ASN A 87 -0.25 -12.61 -8.15
CA ASN A 87 0.83 -12.23 -7.26
C ASN A 87 1.38 -13.46 -6.53
N VAL A 88 2.66 -13.41 -6.13
CA VAL A 88 3.16 -14.31 -5.08
C VAL A 88 2.80 -13.69 -3.74
N MET A 89 2.06 -14.42 -2.93
CA MET A 89 1.82 -14.10 -1.53
C MET A 89 2.78 -14.92 -0.68
N LEU A 90 3.59 -14.25 0.14
CA LEU A 90 4.61 -14.85 0.98
C LEU A 90 4.39 -14.44 2.43
N PHE A 91 4.17 -15.40 3.33
CA PHE A 91 4.03 -15.12 4.75
C PHE A 91 5.39 -14.95 5.43
N LEU A 92 5.52 -13.93 6.25
CA LEU A 92 6.73 -13.53 6.95
C LEU A 92 6.62 -13.84 8.44
N HIS A 93 7.64 -14.45 8.99
CA HIS A 93 7.72 -14.75 10.41
C HIS A 93 8.71 -13.83 11.16
N ARG A 94 9.58 -13.11 10.43
CA ARG A 94 10.64 -12.25 10.99
C ARG A 94 10.66 -10.88 10.32
N ARG A 95 11.09 -9.85 11.05
CA ARG A 95 11.26 -8.49 10.50
C ARG A 95 12.47 -8.36 9.57
N GLU A 96 13.46 -9.20 9.73
CA GLU A 96 14.72 -9.17 8.99
C GLU A 96 14.58 -9.55 7.51
N ASP A 97 13.43 -10.10 7.13
CA ASP A 97 13.14 -10.47 5.74
C ASP A 97 13.01 -9.25 4.80
N MET A 98 12.83 -8.03 5.34
CA MET A 98 12.66 -6.81 4.54
C MET A 98 13.89 -6.46 3.68
N GLU A 99 15.11 -6.66 4.20
CA GLU A 99 16.34 -6.37 3.46
C GLU A 99 16.53 -7.33 2.28
N ARG A 100 16.12 -8.60 2.46
CA ARG A 100 16.16 -9.61 1.40
C ARG A 100 15.21 -9.27 0.25
N PHE A 101 14.06 -8.67 0.54
CA PHE A 101 13.15 -8.19 -0.49
C PHE A 101 13.75 -7.09 -1.35
N SER A 102 14.56 -6.19 -0.79
CA SER A 102 15.19 -5.13 -1.55
C SER A 102 16.13 -5.70 -2.62
N ALA A 103 16.96 -6.68 -2.25
CA ALA A 103 17.84 -7.36 -3.19
C ALA A 103 17.06 -8.10 -4.29
N LEU A 104 16.06 -8.89 -3.91
CA LEU A 104 15.18 -9.62 -4.85
C LEU A 104 14.46 -8.66 -5.81
N ALA A 105 13.91 -7.57 -5.29
CA ALA A 105 13.15 -6.62 -6.08
C ALA A 105 14.03 -5.87 -7.10
N GLU A 106 15.27 -5.57 -6.75
CA GLU A 106 16.23 -4.96 -7.68
C GLU A 106 16.70 -5.97 -8.74
N GLU A 107 17.05 -7.18 -8.36
CA GLU A 107 17.53 -8.21 -9.26
C GLU A 107 16.48 -8.57 -10.33
N PHE A 108 15.25 -8.81 -9.91
CA PHE A 108 14.16 -9.23 -10.81
C PHE A 108 13.25 -8.09 -11.25
N GLN A 109 13.57 -6.85 -10.92
CA GLN A 109 12.77 -5.65 -11.26
C GLN A 109 11.32 -5.73 -10.78
N LEU A 110 11.08 -6.36 -9.63
CA LEU A 110 9.77 -6.62 -9.05
C LEU A 110 9.31 -5.47 -8.16
N LYS A 111 8.00 -5.34 -7.98
CA LYS A 111 7.38 -4.51 -6.96
C LYS A 111 6.87 -5.38 -5.83
N VAL A 112 7.20 -5.00 -4.60
CA VAL A 112 6.86 -5.75 -3.38
C VAL A 112 6.19 -4.83 -2.39
N ILE A 113 5.05 -5.24 -1.86
CA ILE A 113 4.38 -4.56 -0.77
C ILE A 113 4.27 -5.49 0.43
N VAL A 114 4.66 -5.02 1.60
CA VAL A 114 4.52 -5.76 2.85
C VAL A 114 3.30 -5.24 3.60
N SER A 115 2.44 -6.16 4.02
CA SER A 115 1.22 -5.88 4.76
C SER A 115 1.49 -5.26 6.14
N GLU A 116 0.45 -4.76 6.77
CA GLU A 116 0.46 -4.52 8.21
C GLU A 116 0.51 -5.87 8.98
N LYS A 117 0.76 -5.77 10.28
CA LYS A 117 0.84 -6.93 11.17
C LYS A 117 -0.45 -7.76 11.14
N ILE A 118 -0.30 -9.06 11.12
CA ILE A 118 -1.39 -10.03 11.22
C ILE A 118 -1.59 -10.38 12.69
N ASP A 119 -2.65 -9.89 13.30
CA ASP A 119 -3.02 -10.26 14.67
C ASP A 119 -4.00 -11.44 14.71
N ASP A 120 -4.79 -11.62 13.66
CA ASP A 120 -5.69 -12.76 13.45
C ASP A 120 -5.71 -13.13 11.96
N LEU A 121 -5.57 -14.40 11.63
CA LEU A 121 -5.64 -14.89 10.25
C LEU A 121 -6.96 -14.52 9.57
N PHE A 122 -8.05 -14.43 10.31
CA PHE A 122 -9.35 -14.03 9.76
C PHE A 122 -9.36 -12.61 9.21
N ALA A 123 -8.40 -11.76 9.60
CA ALA A 123 -8.22 -10.42 9.05
C ALA A 123 -7.54 -10.39 7.66
N LEU A 124 -7.00 -11.52 7.17
CA LEU A 124 -6.27 -11.58 5.90
C LEU A 124 -7.01 -10.97 4.71
N PRO A 125 -8.34 -11.14 4.52
CA PRO A 125 -9.03 -10.53 3.38
C PRO A 125 -8.98 -9.01 3.39
N ALA A 126 -9.07 -8.38 4.57
CA ALA A 126 -8.98 -6.94 4.71
C ALA A 126 -7.56 -6.43 4.46
N LEU A 127 -6.57 -7.07 5.09
CA LEU A 127 -5.16 -6.76 4.91
C LEU A 127 -4.72 -6.94 3.45
N TYR A 128 -5.19 -8.00 2.79
CA TYR A 128 -4.91 -8.26 1.37
C TYR A 128 -5.46 -7.15 0.47
N ARG A 129 -6.70 -6.70 0.70
CA ARG A 129 -7.28 -5.60 -0.10
C ARG A 129 -6.42 -4.35 -0.02
N THR A 130 -6.05 -3.92 1.19
CA THR A 130 -5.21 -2.74 1.39
C THR A 130 -3.82 -2.91 0.77
N ALA A 131 -3.20 -4.07 0.94
CA ALA A 131 -1.90 -4.37 0.33
C ALA A 131 -1.98 -4.38 -1.21
N ARG A 132 -3.06 -4.90 -1.79
CA ARG A 132 -3.28 -4.89 -3.23
C ARG A 132 -3.50 -3.48 -3.78
N GLU A 133 -4.23 -2.63 -3.06
CA GLU A 133 -4.39 -1.21 -3.41
C GLU A 133 -3.05 -0.48 -3.37
N ALA A 134 -2.22 -0.75 -2.35
CA ALA A 134 -0.87 -0.20 -2.24
C ALA A 134 0.03 -0.67 -3.39
N LEU A 135 -0.03 -1.95 -3.75
CA LEU A 135 0.71 -2.48 -4.88
C LEU A 135 0.26 -1.85 -6.20
N SER A 136 -1.07 -1.67 -6.39
CA SER A 136 -1.63 -0.96 -7.54
C SER A 136 -1.17 0.51 -7.62
N LEU A 137 -1.00 1.19 -6.48
CA LEU A 137 -0.44 2.53 -6.44
C LEU A 137 1.01 2.55 -6.94
N MET A 138 1.81 1.58 -6.52
CA MET A 138 3.22 1.45 -6.95
C MET A 138 3.35 1.16 -8.46
N THR A 139 2.32 0.61 -9.10
CA THR A 139 2.30 0.34 -10.55
C THR A 139 1.81 1.54 -11.38
N ASP A 140 1.26 2.57 -10.75
CA ASP A 140 0.87 3.82 -11.42
C ASP A 140 2.12 4.53 -11.98
N GLU A 141 2.05 5.01 -13.22
CA GLU A 141 3.17 5.70 -13.90
C GLU A 141 3.59 6.99 -13.16
N ARG A 142 2.67 7.59 -12.40
CA ARG A 142 2.93 8.79 -11.58
C ARG A 142 3.69 8.49 -10.29
N PHE A 143 3.87 7.22 -9.95
CA PHE A 143 4.57 6.80 -8.74
C PHE A 143 6.07 6.68 -8.99
N HIS A 144 6.83 7.70 -8.58
CA HIS A 144 8.28 7.76 -8.72
C HIS A 144 8.97 7.31 -7.43
N GLY A 145 8.68 6.11 -6.98
CA GLY A 145 9.22 5.54 -5.74
C GLY A 145 10.11 4.31 -5.94
N GLY A 146 10.58 3.76 -4.84
CA GLY A 146 11.31 2.50 -4.81
C GLY A 146 10.46 1.28 -5.17
N ARG A 147 11.04 0.11 -5.05
CA ARG A 147 10.38 -1.16 -5.42
C ARG A 147 9.77 -1.91 -4.25
N VAL A 148 10.20 -1.62 -3.03
CA VAL A 148 9.75 -2.30 -1.81
C VAL A 148 9.19 -1.27 -0.83
N TYR A 149 7.95 -1.45 -0.41
CA TYR A 149 7.29 -0.62 0.60
C TYR A 149 6.50 -1.48 1.58
N THR A 150 6.23 -0.91 2.73
CA THR A 150 5.16 -1.38 3.62
C THR A 150 3.86 -0.61 3.33
N VAL A 151 2.72 -1.21 3.63
CA VAL A 151 1.42 -0.51 3.57
C VAL A 151 1.44 0.75 4.43
N ALA A 152 2.08 0.70 5.60
CA ALA A 152 2.21 1.85 6.50
C ALA A 152 2.92 3.06 5.85
N GLN A 153 3.96 2.83 5.06
CA GLN A 153 4.66 3.89 4.32
C GLN A 153 3.82 4.52 3.21
N LEU A 154 2.90 3.75 2.61
CA LEU A 154 2.02 4.21 1.53
C LEU A 154 0.64 4.66 2.01
N ARG A 155 0.40 4.73 3.33
CA ARG A 155 -0.92 5.09 3.88
C ARG A 155 -1.40 6.45 3.41
N THR A 156 -0.56 7.48 3.46
CA THR A 156 -0.92 8.82 2.99
C THR A 156 -1.19 8.88 1.49
N PRO A 157 -0.32 8.36 0.60
CA PRO A 157 -0.62 8.26 -0.82
C PRO A 157 -1.91 7.48 -1.13
N LEU A 158 -2.19 6.39 -0.40
CA LEU A 158 -3.44 5.62 -0.54
C LEU A 158 -4.68 6.43 -0.19
N LEU A 159 -4.63 7.19 0.92
CA LEU A 159 -5.71 8.07 1.32
C LEU A 159 -5.95 9.14 0.25
N LEU A 160 -4.88 9.78 -0.25
CA LEU A 160 -4.99 10.79 -1.30
C LEU A 160 -5.57 10.21 -2.59
N LYS A 161 -5.17 9.00 -2.99
CA LYS A 161 -5.75 8.31 -4.16
C LYS A 161 -7.24 8.06 -3.99
N ASN A 162 -7.70 7.68 -2.80
CA ASN A 162 -9.13 7.48 -2.52
C ASN A 162 -9.93 8.79 -2.48
N LEU A 163 -9.25 9.94 -2.41
CA LEU A 163 -9.86 11.27 -2.51
C LEU A 163 -9.84 11.82 -3.94
N GLU A 164 -9.22 11.13 -4.90
CA GLU A 164 -9.25 11.55 -6.32
C GLU A 164 -10.70 11.70 -6.80
N GLY A 165 -11.00 12.84 -7.44
CA GLY A 165 -12.35 13.17 -7.90
C GLY A 165 -13.30 13.71 -6.81
N ARG A 166 -12.87 13.80 -5.55
CA ARG A 166 -13.64 14.37 -4.44
C ARG A 166 -13.24 15.82 -4.18
N GLU A 167 -13.38 16.66 -5.21
CA GLU A 167 -13.07 18.09 -5.11
C GLU A 167 -13.96 18.81 -4.05
N ASP A 168 -15.12 18.23 -3.76
CA ASP A 168 -16.03 18.69 -2.69
C ASP A 168 -15.40 18.67 -1.29
N LEU A 169 -14.38 17.82 -1.06
CA LEU A 169 -13.65 17.72 0.21
C LEU A 169 -12.47 18.68 0.30
N ILE A 170 -12.11 19.34 -0.79
CA ILE A 170 -10.99 20.29 -0.81
C ILE A 170 -11.53 21.67 -0.41
N ALA A 171 -10.84 22.33 0.51
CA ALA A 171 -11.17 23.69 0.93
C ALA A 171 -11.25 24.64 -0.27
N GLN A 172 -12.21 25.56 -0.24
CA GLN A 172 -12.47 26.50 -1.37
C GLN A 172 -11.23 27.32 -1.71
N GLU A 173 -10.49 27.76 -0.70
CA GLU A 173 -9.26 28.56 -0.82
C GLU A 173 -8.20 27.80 -1.60
N VAL A 174 -8.01 26.51 -1.31
CA VAL A 174 -7.06 25.62 -2.00
C VAL A 174 -7.48 25.38 -3.45
N ARG A 175 -8.78 25.22 -3.73
CA ARG A 175 -9.30 25.08 -5.12
C ARG A 175 -9.06 26.35 -5.92
N THR A 176 -9.33 27.51 -5.33
CA THR A 176 -9.08 28.82 -5.94
C THR A 176 -7.60 29.02 -6.22
N LEU A 177 -6.73 28.65 -5.29
CA LEU A 177 -5.29 28.68 -5.44
C LEU A 177 -4.80 27.79 -6.60
N ALA A 178 -5.30 26.56 -6.66
CA ALA A 178 -4.93 25.63 -7.72
C ALA A 178 -5.42 26.08 -9.11
N ALA A 179 -6.58 26.73 -9.19
CA ALA A 179 -7.09 27.34 -10.42
C ALA A 179 -6.20 28.50 -10.85
N HIS A 180 -5.81 29.38 -9.92
CA HIS A 180 -4.90 30.48 -10.17
C HIS A 180 -3.53 30.00 -10.69
N ASP A 181 -2.92 28.98 -10.06
CA ASP A 181 -1.64 28.43 -10.50
C ASP A 181 -1.72 27.89 -11.92
N ARG A 182 -2.82 27.22 -12.28
CA ARG A 182 -3.06 26.72 -13.65
C ARG A 182 -3.20 27.84 -14.66
N GLU A 183 -3.92 28.91 -14.31
CA GLU A 183 -4.19 30.03 -15.21
C GLU A 183 -2.96 30.92 -15.41
N LYS A 184 -2.23 31.20 -14.34
CA LYS A 184 -1.12 32.18 -14.34
C LYS A 184 0.27 31.51 -14.43
N GLY A 185 0.38 30.18 -14.38
CA GLY A 185 1.65 29.50 -14.38
C GLY A 185 2.46 29.76 -13.10
N THR A 186 1.79 30.04 -11.98
CA THR A 186 2.42 30.26 -10.68
C THR A 186 2.66 28.96 -9.95
N GLN A 187 3.37 28.98 -8.82
CA GLN A 187 3.75 27.82 -8.03
C GLN A 187 3.36 28.02 -6.56
N TYR A 188 2.19 28.55 -6.31
CA TYR A 188 1.73 28.83 -4.96
C TYR A 188 1.32 27.54 -4.24
N CYS A 189 0.65 26.60 -4.91
CA CYS A 189 0.31 25.29 -4.33
C CYS A 189 1.56 24.52 -3.91
N GLU A 190 2.58 24.50 -4.78
CA GLU A 190 3.85 23.84 -4.49
C GLU A 190 4.56 24.51 -3.30
N THR A 191 4.55 25.85 -3.26
CA THR A 191 5.13 26.60 -2.14
C THR A 191 4.40 26.32 -0.84
N LEU A 192 3.08 26.28 -0.85
CA LEU A 192 2.25 25.94 0.30
C LEU A 192 2.57 24.55 0.81
N TYR A 193 2.61 23.57 -0.10
CA TYR A 193 2.93 22.17 0.23
C TYR A 193 4.28 22.06 0.95
N TYR A 194 5.35 22.57 0.35
CA TYR A 194 6.68 22.49 0.97
C TYR A 194 6.78 23.30 2.26
N TYR A 195 6.10 24.43 2.36
CA TYR A 195 6.08 25.21 3.60
C TYR A 195 5.45 24.45 4.77
N LEU A 196 4.35 23.71 4.51
CA LEU A 196 3.68 22.90 5.53
C LEU A 196 4.49 21.66 5.90
N ILE A 197 5.00 20.89 4.96
CA ILE A 197 5.79 19.68 5.26
C ILE A 197 7.14 19.99 5.92
N CYS A 198 7.70 21.18 5.66
CA CYS A 198 8.89 21.69 6.34
C CYS A 198 8.58 22.32 7.69
N CYS A 199 7.41 22.04 8.28
CA CYS A 199 6.96 22.58 9.56
C CYS A 199 7.04 24.12 9.61
N ARG A 200 6.64 24.78 8.52
CA ARG A 200 6.66 26.25 8.35
C ARG A 200 8.06 26.88 8.46
N SER A 201 9.11 26.11 8.27
CA SER A 201 10.49 26.59 8.25
C SER A 201 10.81 27.21 6.89
N LEU A 202 10.93 28.55 6.84
CA LEU A 202 11.28 29.27 5.64
C LEU A 202 12.59 28.77 5.00
N GLN A 203 13.60 28.52 5.84
CA GLN A 203 14.90 28.02 5.38
C GLN A 203 14.77 26.68 4.67
N LYS A 204 14.14 25.67 5.31
CA LYS A 204 13.96 24.32 4.74
C LYS A 204 13.09 24.37 3.49
N THR A 205 12.09 25.25 3.45
CA THR A 205 11.24 25.44 2.26
C THR A 205 12.05 25.98 1.09
N CYS A 206 12.92 26.96 1.33
CA CYS A 206 13.82 27.49 0.29
C CYS A 206 14.76 26.43 -0.26
N GLU A 207 15.33 25.60 0.61
CA GLU A 207 16.19 24.48 0.23
C GLU A 207 15.43 23.45 -0.59
N ALA A 208 14.22 23.06 -0.16
CA ALA A 208 13.39 22.07 -0.85
C ALA A 208 12.91 22.56 -2.24
N LEU A 209 12.60 23.84 -2.37
CA LEU A 209 12.15 24.44 -3.64
C LEU A 209 13.29 24.93 -4.53
N PHE A 210 14.55 24.87 -4.07
CA PHE A 210 15.69 25.48 -4.74
C PHE A 210 15.44 26.96 -5.11
N THR A 211 14.75 27.69 -4.21
CA THR A 211 14.23 29.03 -4.48
C THR A 211 14.76 30.03 -3.43
N HIS A 212 15.04 31.25 -3.90
CA HIS A 212 15.54 32.32 -3.03
C HIS A 212 14.51 32.71 -1.96
N ARG A 213 15.01 33.01 -0.76
CA ARG A 213 14.19 33.36 0.43
C ARG A 213 13.14 34.43 0.16
N ASN A 214 13.50 35.49 -0.57
CA ASN A 214 12.55 36.58 -0.85
C ASN A 214 11.38 36.13 -1.72
N THR A 215 11.62 35.22 -2.66
CA THR A 215 10.55 34.66 -3.50
C THR A 215 9.60 33.80 -2.70
N VAL A 216 10.14 32.93 -1.81
CA VAL A 216 9.29 32.09 -0.94
C VAL A 216 8.49 32.98 0.01
N LEU A 217 9.13 33.98 0.64
CA LEU A 217 8.46 34.92 1.54
C LEU A 217 7.36 35.73 0.82
N TYR A 218 7.62 36.18 -0.40
CA TYR A 218 6.62 36.86 -1.23
C TYR A 218 5.43 35.93 -1.50
N ARG A 219 5.68 34.70 -1.91
CA ARG A 219 4.61 33.73 -2.19
C ARG A 219 3.78 33.42 -0.94
N ILE A 220 4.42 33.24 0.23
CA ILE A 220 3.72 33.02 1.51
C ILE A 220 2.79 34.18 1.86
N ARG A 221 3.25 35.42 1.69
CA ARG A 221 2.41 36.60 1.91
C ARG A 221 1.20 36.63 0.97
N ARG A 222 1.42 36.30 -0.31
CA ARG A 222 0.33 36.24 -1.29
C ARG A 222 -0.68 35.15 -0.96
N LEU A 223 -0.24 33.99 -0.43
CA LEU A 223 -1.13 32.92 0.05
C LEU A 223 -2.05 33.40 1.16
N GLN A 224 -1.57 34.25 2.06
CA GLN A 224 -2.37 34.80 3.16
C GLN A 224 -3.27 35.95 2.71
N GLU A 225 -2.73 36.90 1.92
CA GLU A 225 -3.43 38.13 1.54
C GLU A 225 -4.46 37.93 0.44
N ASP A 226 -4.15 37.12 -0.59
CA ASP A 226 -4.99 36.97 -1.80
C ASP A 226 -5.89 35.74 -1.76
N PHE A 227 -5.50 34.71 -1.00
CA PHE A 227 -6.21 33.44 -0.96
C PHE A 227 -6.75 33.05 0.41
N ASP A 228 -6.61 33.94 1.40
CA ASP A 228 -7.16 33.76 2.76
C ASP A 228 -6.70 32.46 3.45
N ILE A 229 -5.48 31.98 3.12
CA ILE A 229 -4.96 30.74 3.69
C ILE A 229 -4.35 31.04 5.07
N PRO A 230 -4.90 30.51 6.18
CA PRO A 230 -4.45 30.80 7.54
C PRO A 230 -3.14 30.06 7.84
N LEU A 231 -1.99 30.70 7.57
CA LEU A 231 -0.68 30.09 7.80
C LEU A 231 -0.11 30.36 9.19
N ASP A 232 -0.69 31.31 9.94
CA ASP A 232 -0.19 31.75 11.26
C ASP A 232 -0.87 31.04 12.42
N ASP A 233 -1.99 30.36 12.20
CA ASP A 233 -2.73 29.65 13.25
C ASP A 233 -2.32 28.18 13.32
N PRO A 234 -1.70 27.72 14.43
CA PRO A 234 -1.46 26.31 14.69
C PRO A 234 -2.75 25.69 15.27
N SER A 235 -3.78 25.46 14.45
CA SER A 235 -4.94 24.68 14.87
C SER A 235 -4.66 23.18 14.89
#